data_58342f3d3998467aa643d30b09599a6a
#
_entry.id   58342f3d3998467aa643d30b09599a6a
#
_cell.length_a   1.000
_cell.length_b   1.000
_cell.length_c   1.000
_cell.angle_alpha   90.00
_cell.angle_beta   90.00
_cell.angle_gamma   90.00
#
_symmetry.space_group_name_H-M   'P 1'
#
loop_
_entity.id
_entity.type
_entity.pdbx_description
1 polymer ?
#
loop_
_entity_poly.entity_id
_entity_poly.type
_entity_poly.pdbx_seq_one_letter_code
_entity_poly.pdbx_strand_id
1 'polypeptide(L)'
;MPPTLGNGKICYIEMPATDIAKSAEFYKRVFGWNIRQRGDGHMAFDDGVGQVSGTWIVGRPPASTPGLMVYVMVDSVAATIDLVVANGGQIVQPVDCSAKEIIARFRDPAGNVMGLYQEPSRS
;
A
#
# COMPACT_ATOMS: atom_id res chain seq x y z
N MET A 1 -9.30 -8.35 -14.68
CA MET A 1 -8.23 -8.39 -15.70
C MET A 1 -7.04 -9.18 -15.20
N PRO A 2 -6.55 -10.14 -15.94
CA PRO A 2 -5.33 -10.83 -15.53
C PRO A 2 -4.15 -9.86 -15.59
N PRO A 3 -3.13 -10.08 -14.76
CA PRO A 3 -1.95 -9.23 -14.79
C PRO A 3 -1.16 -9.44 -16.06
N THR A 4 -0.42 -8.40 -16.44
CA THR A 4 0.54 -8.50 -17.53
C THR A 4 1.66 -9.45 -17.13
N LEU A 5 2.00 -10.40 -17.98
CA LEU A 5 3.10 -11.34 -17.74
C LEU A 5 4.30 -10.92 -18.56
N GLY A 6 5.48 -10.91 -17.94
CA GLY A 6 6.68 -10.54 -18.66
C GLY A 6 7.92 -10.68 -17.80
N ASN A 7 9.02 -10.98 -18.46
CA ASN A 7 10.30 -11.12 -17.78
C ASN A 7 10.74 -9.77 -17.22
N GLY A 8 11.14 -9.74 -15.94
CA GLY A 8 11.59 -8.52 -15.29
C GLY A 8 10.52 -7.75 -14.55
N LYS A 9 9.27 -8.23 -14.61
CA LYS A 9 8.16 -7.57 -13.93
C LYS A 9 8.24 -7.75 -12.41
N ILE A 10 7.91 -6.69 -11.66
CA ILE A 10 7.67 -6.81 -10.22
C ILE A 10 6.28 -7.42 -10.04
N CYS A 11 6.20 -8.60 -9.41
CA CYS A 11 4.95 -9.34 -9.38
C CYS A 11 4.40 -9.62 -7.98
N TYR A 12 5.24 -9.55 -6.94
CA TYR A 12 4.79 -10.01 -5.63
C TYR A 12 5.47 -9.23 -4.51
N ILE A 13 4.69 -8.87 -3.49
CA ILE A 13 5.19 -8.17 -2.32
C ILE A 13 4.76 -8.93 -1.07
N GLU A 14 5.70 -9.15 -0.15
CA GLU A 14 5.39 -9.69 1.17
C GLU A 14 5.48 -8.56 2.18
N MET A 15 4.39 -8.31 2.89
CA MET A 15 4.32 -7.20 3.83
C MET A 15 4.24 -7.72 5.26
N PRO A 16 5.10 -7.23 6.16
CA PRO A 16 4.95 -7.55 7.58
C PRO A 16 3.58 -7.09 8.10
N ALA A 17 3.00 -7.91 8.98
CA ALA A 17 1.74 -7.58 9.64
C ALA A 17 1.75 -8.11 11.06
N THR A 18 1.13 -7.39 11.97
CA THR A 18 0.89 -7.86 13.33
C THR A 18 -0.46 -8.54 13.43
N ASP A 19 -1.42 -8.04 12.65
CA ASP A 19 -2.77 -8.58 12.55
C ASP A 19 -3.14 -8.54 11.08
N ILE A 20 -3.13 -9.71 10.43
CA ILE A 20 -3.34 -9.79 8.98
C ILE A 20 -4.72 -9.22 8.59
N ALA A 21 -5.76 -9.52 9.37
CA ALA A 21 -7.10 -9.03 9.06
C ALA A 21 -7.17 -7.50 9.10
N LYS A 22 -6.49 -6.87 10.05
CA LYS A 22 -6.43 -5.42 10.14
C LYS A 22 -5.70 -4.81 8.95
N SER A 23 -4.56 -5.38 8.58
CA SER A 23 -3.81 -4.91 7.42
C SER A 23 -4.61 -5.06 6.14
N ALA A 24 -5.23 -6.22 5.94
CA ALA A 24 -6.05 -6.46 4.76
C ALA A 24 -7.19 -5.45 4.66
N GLU A 25 -7.89 -5.20 5.75
CA GLU A 25 -8.99 -4.25 5.78
C GLU A 25 -8.50 -2.83 5.49
N PHE A 26 -7.35 -2.45 6.04
CA PHE A 26 -6.75 -1.14 5.80
C PHE A 26 -6.49 -0.92 4.30
N TYR A 27 -5.79 -1.86 3.65
CA TYR A 27 -5.44 -1.69 2.24
C TYR A 27 -6.66 -1.79 1.33
N LYS A 28 -7.65 -2.58 1.71
CA LYS A 28 -8.91 -2.65 0.98
C LYS A 28 -9.66 -1.32 1.05
N ARG A 29 -9.79 -0.74 2.24
CA ARG A 29 -10.56 0.49 2.44
C ARG A 29 -9.85 1.73 1.89
N VAL A 30 -8.53 1.80 2.06
CA VAL A 30 -7.77 2.98 1.64
C VAL A 30 -7.51 2.97 0.13
N PHE A 31 -7.15 1.82 -0.43
CA PHE A 31 -6.69 1.75 -1.81
C PHE A 31 -7.59 0.93 -2.73
N GLY A 32 -8.59 0.26 -2.19
CA GLY A 32 -9.45 -0.58 -3.02
C GLY A 32 -8.76 -1.85 -3.51
N TRP A 33 -7.74 -2.33 -2.82
CA TRP A 33 -7.07 -3.56 -3.21
C TRP A 33 -8.03 -4.75 -3.10
N ASN A 34 -7.88 -5.70 -4.00
CA ASN A 34 -8.68 -6.92 -3.98
C ASN A 34 -8.06 -7.92 -3.00
N ILE A 35 -8.85 -8.36 -2.04
CA ILE A 35 -8.37 -9.29 -1.01
C ILE A 35 -8.90 -10.67 -1.32
N ARG A 36 -7.99 -11.66 -1.37
CA ARG A 36 -8.33 -13.04 -1.66
C ARG A 36 -7.88 -13.93 -0.52
N GLN A 37 -8.66 -14.95 -0.21
CA GLN A 37 -8.23 -15.99 0.71
C GLN A 37 -7.66 -17.13 -0.13
N ARG A 38 -6.41 -17.52 0.16
CA ARG A 38 -5.75 -18.60 -0.57
C ARG A 38 -6.22 -19.95 -0.04
N GLY A 39 -5.97 -21.00 -0.81
CA GLY A 39 -6.34 -22.35 -0.44
C GLY A 39 -5.67 -22.87 0.83
N ASP A 40 -4.53 -22.28 1.20
CA ASP A 40 -3.82 -22.60 2.45
C ASP A 40 -4.33 -21.78 3.65
N GLY A 41 -5.37 -20.98 3.47
CA GLY A 41 -5.92 -20.13 4.53
C GLY A 41 -5.25 -18.78 4.67
N HIS A 42 -4.17 -18.52 3.96
CA HIS A 42 -3.51 -17.22 3.99
C HIS A 42 -4.27 -16.20 3.15
N MET A 43 -4.17 -14.94 3.55
CA MET A 43 -4.77 -13.85 2.79
C MET A 43 -3.76 -13.29 1.79
N ALA A 44 -4.22 -13.03 0.59
CA ALA A 44 -3.44 -12.42 -0.46
C ALA A 44 -4.16 -11.18 -0.99
N PHE A 45 -3.43 -10.32 -1.65
CA PHE A 45 -3.99 -9.14 -2.27
C PHE A 45 -3.54 -9.00 -3.72
N ASP A 46 -4.34 -8.28 -4.48
CA ASP A 46 -3.95 -7.73 -5.76
C ASP A 46 -4.06 -6.21 -5.63
N ASP A 47 -3.13 -5.48 -6.21
CA ASP A 47 -3.20 -4.01 -6.15
C ASP A 47 -4.41 -3.47 -6.90
N GLY A 48 -4.62 -2.16 -6.87
CA GLY A 48 -5.83 -1.53 -7.40
C GLY A 48 -6.07 -1.76 -8.88
N VAL A 49 -5.04 -2.10 -9.64
CA VAL A 49 -5.16 -2.36 -11.08
C VAL A 49 -4.88 -3.84 -11.43
N GLY A 50 -4.65 -4.68 -10.42
CA GLY A 50 -4.47 -6.11 -10.63
C GLY A 50 -3.15 -6.49 -11.27
N GLN A 51 -2.11 -5.68 -11.10
CA GLN A 51 -0.81 -5.94 -11.71
C GLN A 51 0.22 -6.51 -10.74
N VAL A 52 0.12 -6.19 -9.47
CA VAL A 52 1.03 -6.69 -8.44
C VAL A 52 0.22 -7.37 -7.37
N SER A 53 0.62 -8.57 -6.99
CA SER A 53 -0.01 -9.30 -5.90
C SER A 53 0.89 -9.34 -4.68
N GLY A 54 0.40 -9.88 -3.58
CA GLY A 54 1.20 -10.05 -2.40
C GLY A 54 0.46 -10.72 -1.28
N THR A 55 1.10 -10.74 -0.11
CA THR A 55 0.51 -11.31 1.10
C THR A 55 1.05 -10.59 2.32
N TRP A 56 0.41 -10.82 3.47
CA TRP A 56 0.87 -10.29 4.75
C TRP A 56 1.46 -11.42 5.56
N ILE A 57 2.57 -11.16 6.23
CA ILE A 57 3.33 -12.16 6.98
C ILE A 57 3.52 -11.69 8.41
N VAL A 58 3.10 -12.53 9.35
CA VAL A 58 3.29 -12.29 10.78
C VAL A 58 4.70 -12.75 11.18
N GLY A 59 5.32 -12.02 12.09
CA GLY A 59 6.61 -12.42 12.64
C GLY A 59 7.82 -11.73 12.05
N ARG A 60 7.64 -10.98 10.96
CA ARG A 60 8.72 -10.15 10.42
C ARG A 60 8.68 -8.77 11.06
N PRO A 61 9.83 -8.14 11.30
CA PRO A 61 9.83 -6.76 11.78
C PRO A 61 9.21 -5.84 10.72
N PRO A 62 8.44 -4.85 11.15
CA PRO A 62 7.84 -3.91 10.20
C PRO A 62 8.91 -3.07 9.49
N ALA A 63 8.60 -2.64 8.27
CA ALA A 63 9.47 -1.75 7.50
C ALA A 63 9.27 -0.31 8.00
N SER A 64 9.71 -0.04 9.24
CA SER A 64 9.50 1.25 9.90
C SER A 64 10.51 2.29 9.47
N THR A 65 11.70 1.85 9.07
CA THR A 65 12.74 2.70 8.45
C THR A 65 13.22 1.97 7.21
N PRO A 66 12.40 1.94 6.15
CA PRO A 66 12.71 1.11 5.00
C PRO A 66 13.87 1.67 4.19
N GLY A 67 14.79 0.78 3.78
CA GLY A 67 15.77 1.12 2.77
C GLY A 67 15.10 1.23 1.40
N LEU A 68 14.23 0.27 1.11
CA LEU A 68 13.42 0.26 -0.10
C LEU A 68 12.07 0.91 0.19
N MET A 69 11.66 1.86 -0.65
CA MET A 69 10.36 2.52 -0.50
C MET A 69 9.41 2.07 -1.59
N VAL A 70 8.19 1.74 -1.19
CA VAL A 70 7.11 1.40 -2.11
C VAL A 70 6.12 2.55 -2.13
N TYR A 71 5.84 3.08 -3.31
CA TYR A 71 4.84 4.15 -3.48
C TYR A 71 3.59 3.58 -4.11
N VAL A 72 2.43 3.96 -3.55
CA VAL A 72 1.13 3.61 -4.12
C VAL A 72 0.62 4.83 -4.86
N MET A 73 0.28 4.67 -6.13
CA MET A 73 -0.29 5.75 -6.92
C MET A 73 -1.76 5.93 -6.54
N VAL A 74 -2.15 7.16 -6.30
CA VAL A 74 -3.53 7.50 -5.95
C VAL A 74 -4.00 8.70 -6.77
N ASP A 75 -5.31 8.84 -6.89
CA ASP A 75 -5.89 9.96 -7.63
C ASP A 75 -5.72 11.28 -6.87
N SER A 76 -5.77 11.25 -5.54
CA SER A 76 -5.60 12.40 -4.70
C SER A 76 -4.85 12.02 -3.43
N VAL A 77 -3.64 12.55 -3.26
CA VAL A 77 -2.87 12.32 -2.03
C VAL A 77 -3.61 12.91 -0.83
N ALA A 78 -4.16 14.11 -0.97
CA ALA A 78 -4.87 14.75 0.14
C ALA A 78 -6.07 13.93 0.62
N ALA A 79 -6.88 13.42 -0.31
CA ALA A 79 -8.03 12.59 0.05
C ALA A 79 -7.59 11.26 0.65
N THR A 80 -6.50 10.68 0.14
CA THR A 80 -5.99 9.40 0.64
C THR A 80 -5.46 9.54 2.06
N ILE A 81 -4.83 10.67 2.38
CA ILE A 81 -4.37 10.93 3.75
C ILE A 81 -5.52 10.82 4.74
N ASP A 82 -6.68 11.39 4.40
CA ASP A 82 -7.85 11.30 5.27
C ASP A 82 -8.30 9.86 5.47
N LEU A 83 -8.27 9.06 4.40
CA LEU A 83 -8.62 7.64 4.48
C LEU A 83 -7.61 6.85 5.33
N VAL A 84 -6.32 7.16 5.18
CA VAL A 84 -5.26 6.51 5.96
C VAL A 84 -5.52 6.72 7.46
N VAL A 85 -5.75 7.96 7.85
CA VAL A 85 -5.99 8.30 9.26
C VAL A 85 -7.29 7.66 9.76
N ALA A 86 -8.34 7.71 8.96
CA ALA A 86 -9.64 7.16 9.35
C ALA A 86 -9.60 5.63 9.51
N ASN A 87 -8.64 4.96 8.90
CA ASN A 87 -8.56 3.49 8.92
C ASN A 87 -7.37 2.97 9.73
N GLY A 88 -6.82 3.78 10.63
CA GLY A 88 -5.82 3.31 11.60
C GLY A 88 -4.38 3.51 11.21
N GLY A 89 -4.11 4.20 10.12
CA GLY A 89 -2.75 4.58 9.75
C GLY A 89 -2.36 5.92 10.32
N GLN A 90 -1.10 6.29 10.11
CA GLN A 90 -0.55 7.56 10.57
C GLN A 90 0.21 8.22 9.42
N ILE A 91 0.23 9.55 9.40
CA ILE A 91 0.99 10.29 8.41
C ILE A 91 2.39 10.56 8.97
N VAL A 92 3.40 10.11 8.24
CA VAL A 92 4.80 10.26 8.63
C VAL A 92 5.40 11.49 7.96
N GLN A 93 5.03 11.71 6.69
CA GLN A 93 5.47 12.89 5.94
C GLN A 93 4.24 13.47 5.24
N PRO A 94 3.84 14.71 5.58
CA PRO A 94 2.66 15.32 4.96
C PRO A 94 2.91 15.64 3.49
N VAL A 95 1.83 15.95 2.77
CA VAL A 95 1.91 16.27 1.36
C VAL A 95 2.76 17.53 1.15
N ASP A 96 3.65 17.48 0.17
CA ASP A 96 4.48 18.62 -0.23
C ASP A 96 3.97 19.14 -1.56
N CYS A 97 3.21 20.23 -1.51
CA CYS A 97 2.61 20.83 -2.70
C CYS A 97 3.58 21.69 -3.49
N SER A 98 4.77 21.97 -2.93
CA SER A 98 5.77 22.80 -3.63
C SER A 98 6.66 21.97 -4.55
N ALA A 99 6.67 20.65 -4.40
CA ALA A 99 7.46 19.77 -5.24
C ALA A 99 6.78 19.55 -6.58
N LYS A 100 7.56 19.15 -7.59
CA LYS A 100 7.02 18.75 -8.88
C LYS A 100 6.09 17.56 -8.75
N GLU A 101 6.40 16.68 -7.83
CA GLU A 101 5.62 15.46 -7.59
C GLU A 101 4.83 15.64 -6.30
N ILE A 102 3.60 15.17 -6.32
CA ILE A 102 2.74 15.25 -5.14
C ILE A 102 2.89 13.93 -4.40
N ILE A 103 3.61 13.97 -3.28
CA ILE A 103 3.90 12.78 -2.49
C ILE A 103 3.60 12.99 -1.01
N ALA A 104 3.42 11.88 -0.29
CA ALA A 104 3.35 11.86 1.16
C ALA A 104 3.81 10.48 1.61
N ARG A 105 4.00 10.30 2.90
CA ARG A 105 4.35 9.00 3.47
C ARG A 105 3.46 8.70 4.65
N PHE A 106 3.11 7.44 4.78
CA PHE A 106 2.23 7.00 5.86
C PHE A 106 2.79 5.74 6.51
N ARG A 107 2.30 5.48 7.72
CA ARG A 107 2.56 4.23 8.43
C ARG A 107 1.27 3.44 8.46
N ASP A 108 1.31 2.18 8.01
CA ASP A 108 0.14 1.33 8.05
C ASP A 108 -0.09 0.77 9.47
N PRO A 109 -1.18 0.03 9.72
CA PRO A 109 -1.47 -0.46 11.08
C PRO A 109 -0.40 -1.37 11.67
N ALA A 110 0.43 -1.99 10.85
CA ALA A 110 1.52 -2.86 11.33
C ALA A 110 2.81 -2.11 11.55
N GLY A 111 2.89 -0.84 11.17
CA GLY A 111 4.09 -0.02 11.32
C GLY A 111 4.94 0.09 10.07
N ASN A 112 4.49 -0.43 8.94
CA ASN A 112 5.24 -0.28 7.67
C ASN A 112 5.08 1.13 7.14
N VAL A 113 6.20 1.75 6.74
CA VAL A 113 6.18 3.07 6.11
C VAL A 113 6.15 2.88 4.60
N MET A 114 5.18 3.52 3.95
CA MET A 114 5.02 3.49 2.51
C MET A 114 4.74 4.89 2.00
N GLY A 115 4.91 5.08 0.70
CA GLY A 115 4.67 6.37 0.07
C GLY A 115 3.36 6.43 -0.71
N LEU A 116 2.85 7.63 -0.84
CA LEU A 116 1.73 7.96 -1.72
C LEU A 116 2.24 8.84 -2.85
N TYR A 117 1.74 8.61 -4.03
CA TYR A 117 2.13 9.38 -5.21
C TYR A 117 0.90 9.75 -6.03
N GLN A 118 0.82 11.01 -6.40
CA GLN A 118 -0.23 11.51 -7.30
C GLN A 118 0.43 12.08 -8.54
N GLU A 119 0.01 11.61 -9.71
CA GLU A 119 0.50 12.15 -10.96
C GLU A 119 0.01 13.59 -11.12
N PRO A 120 0.90 14.58 -11.27
CA PRO A 120 0.48 15.99 -11.32
C PRO A 120 -0.53 16.29 -12.41
N SER A 121 -0.49 15.58 -13.54
CA SER A 121 -1.40 15.81 -14.65
C SER A 121 -2.82 15.35 -14.34
N ARG A 122 -3.03 14.65 -13.21
CA ARG A 122 -4.34 14.12 -12.82
C ARG A 122 -5.04 14.98 -11.77
N SER A 123 -4.44 16.05 -11.36
CA SER A 123 -4.99 16.93 -10.32
C SER A 123 -6.31 17.58 -10.72
#